data_f8460d7767d23165ae74ec74db56e92c
#
_entry.id   f8460d7767d23165ae74ec74db56e92c
#
_cell.length_a   1.000
_cell.length_b   1.000
_cell.length_c   1.000
_cell.angle_alpha   90.00
_cell.angle_beta   90.00
_cell.angle_gamma   90.00
#
_symmetry.space_group_name_H-M   'P 1'
#
loop_
_entity.id
_entity.type
_entity.pdbx_description
1 polymer ?
#
loop_
_entity_poly.entity_id
_entity_poly.type
_entity_poly.pdbx_seq_one_letter_code
_entity_poly.pdbx_strand_id
1 'polypeptide(L)'
;MRLKLEQKTILITGVAGFIGSCLAKQLLSTISAVKIIGIDNLNDYYDVKLKESRLVKLRLYPNFVFLKGDLADKSFVEKVFTQYSPQLVVHLAAQAGVRYSLVNPDAYISSNLVGFFHILEGCRHLKETAGHPVEHLVYASSSSVYGNNRKLPYSVGDPVDHPVSLYAATKKSNELMAHAYSKLY
;
A
#
# COMPACT_ATOMS: atom_id res chain seq x y z
N MET A 1 -0.96 -21.00 7.84
CA MET A 1 -1.64 -20.34 8.99
C MET A 1 -2.75 -19.46 8.44
N ARG A 2 -4.01 -19.59 8.90
CA ARG A 2 -5.12 -18.72 8.46
C ARG A 2 -5.14 -17.48 9.34
N LEU A 3 -4.94 -16.29 8.77
CA LEU A 3 -5.03 -15.02 9.49
C LEU A 3 -6.48 -14.80 9.96
N LYS A 4 -6.65 -14.48 11.23
CA LYS A 4 -7.93 -14.01 11.78
C LYS A 4 -7.96 -12.49 11.65
N LEU A 5 -9.01 -11.95 11.05
CA LEU A 5 -9.16 -10.51 10.79
C LEU A 5 -10.04 -9.81 11.83
N GLU A 6 -10.81 -10.58 12.60
CA GLU A 6 -11.71 -10.06 13.64
C GLU A 6 -10.91 -9.30 14.71
N GLN A 7 -11.42 -8.15 15.13
CA GLN A 7 -10.83 -7.27 16.14
C GLN A 7 -9.43 -6.72 15.78
N LYS A 8 -8.99 -6.82 14.53
CA LYS A 8 -7.70 -6.28 14.09
C LYS A 8 -7.81 -4.84 13.61
N THR A 9 -6.75 -4.08 13.84
CA THR A 9 -6.52 -2.80 13.19
C THR A 9 -5.75 -3.05 11.90
N ILE A 10 -6.33 -2.67 10.77
CA ILE A 10 -5.75 -2.84 9.44
C ILE A 10 -5.46 -1.46 8.84
N LEU A 11 -4.22 -1.21 8.49
CA LEU A 11 -3.82 -0.04 7.73
C LEU A 11 -3.97 -0.33 6.23
N ILE A 12 -4.75 0.50 5.51
CA ILE A 12 -4.88 0.41 4.05
C ILE A 12 -4.39 1.72 3.45
N THR A 13 -3.30 1.69 2.71
CA THR A 13 -2.83 2.86 1.96
C THR A 13 -3.41 2.88 0.55
N GLY A 14 -3.63 4.07 -0.02
CA GLY A 14 -4.36 4.20 -1.29
C GLY A 14 -5.85 3.88 -1.15
N VAL A 15 -6.42 4.15 0.03
CA VAL A 15 -7.79 3.76 0.39
C VAL A 15 -8.87 4.47 -0.43
N ALA A 16 -8.60 5.66 -0.97
CA ALA A 16 -9.51 6.37 -1.86
C ALA A 16 -9.42 5.90 -3.33
N GLY A 17 -8.43 5.04 -3.64
CA GLY A 17 -8.30 4.37 -4.93
C GLY A 17 -9.39 3.32 -5.17
N PHE A 18 -9.45 2.78 -6.39
CA PHE A 18 -10.47 1.79 -6.76
C PHE A 18 -10.38 0.53 -5.92
N ILE A 19 -9.21 -0.12 -5.90
CA ILE A 19 -9.00 -1.37 -5.16
C ILE A 19 -9.11 -1.12 -3.65
N GLY A 20 -8.44 -0.08 -3.14
CA GLY A 20 -8.41 0.23 -1.72
C GLY A 20 -9.79 0.49 -1.13
N SER A 21 -10.63 1.27 -1.83
CA SER A 21 -11.98 1.56 -1.37
C SER A 21 -12.91 0.35 -1.39
N CYS A 22 -12.80 -0.50 -2.42
CA CYS A 22 -13.56 -1.74 -2.50
C CYS A 22 -13.17 -2.72 -1.39
N LEU A 23 -11.87 -2.91 -1.17
CA LEU A 23 -11.36 -3.76 -0.09
C LEU A 23 -11.80 -3.26 1.29
N ALA A 24 -11.60 -1.96 1.57
CA ALA A 24 -12.01 -1.36 2.84
C ALA A 24 -13.50 -1.57 3.09
N LYS A 25 -14.36 -1.30 2.10
CA LYS A 25 -15.81 -1.52 2.20
C LYS A 25 -16.13 -2.99 2.49
N GLN A 26 -15.51 -3.92 1.77
CA GLN A 26 -15.73 -5.36 1.96
C GLN A 26 -15.37 -5.79 3.38
N LEU A 27 -14.19 -5.40 3.87
CA LEU A 27 -13.75 -5.74 5.22
C LEU A 27 -14.70 -5.15 6.29
N LEU A 28 -15.05 -3.87 6.17
CA LEU A 28 -15.95 -3.19 7.11
C LEU A 28 -17.35 -3.79 7.15
N SER A 29 -17.84 -4.35 6.04
CA SER A 29 -19.18 -4.93 5.97
C SER A 29 -19.25 -6.41 6.34
N THR A 30 -18.12 -7.14 6.31
CA THR A 30 -18.13 -8.61 6.50
C THR A 30 -17.36 -9.10 7.72
N ILE A 31 -16.40 -8.30 8.23
CA ILE A 31 -15.56 -8.74 9.36
C ILE A 31 -15.99 -8.01 10.64
N SER A 32 -16.34 -8.79 11.65
CA SER A 32 -16.78 -8.27 12.94
C SER A 32 -15.64 -7.52 13.65
N ALA A 33 -15.96 -6.32 14.18
CA ALA A 33 -15.06 -5.50 14.99
C ALA A 33 -13.68 -5.20 14.37
N VAL A 34 -13.53 -5.30 13.04
CA VAL A 34 -12.33 -4.82 12.34
C VAL A 34 -12.28 -3.30 12.42
N LYS A 35 -11.09 -2.73 12.62
CA LYS A 35 -10.84 -1.29 12.51
C LYS A 35 -9.98 -1.01 11.27
N ILE A 36 -10.42 -0.11 10.39
CA ILE A 36 -9.68 0.25 9.19
C ILE A 36 -9.14 1.68 9.33
N ILE A 37 -7.83 1.81 9.22
CA ILE A 37 -7.15 3.09 9.08
C ILE A 37 -6.78 3.25 7.61
N GLY A 38 -7.40 4.20 6.93
CA GLY A 38 -7.19 4.45 5.51
C GLY A 38 -6.32 5.69 5.28
N ILE A 39 -5.26 5.56 4.48
CA ILE A 39 -4.42 6.69 4.04
C ILE A 39 -4.58 6.91 2.54
N ASP A 40 -4.70 8.17 2.13
CA ASP A 40 -4.59 8.60 0.73
C ASP A 40 -4.17 10.08 0.71
N ASN A 41 -3.34 10.48 -0.25
CA ASN A 41 -2.94 11.89 -0.39
C ASN A 41 -3.94 12.70 -1.22
N LEU A 42 -4.89 12.04 -1.86
CA LEU A 42 -5.90 12.63 -2.76
C LEU A 42 -5.27 13.44 -3.89
N ASN A 43 -4.14 12.96 -4.45
CA ASN A 43 -3.53 13.61 -5.59
C ASN A 43 -4.51 13.69 -6.79
N ASP A 44 -4.25 14.60 -7.70
CA ASP A 44 -5.09 14.92 -8.86
C ASP A 44 -4.72 14.14 -10.14
N TYR A 45 -3.98 13.05 -10.02
CA TYR A 45 -3.64 12.17 -11.14
C TYR A 45 -4.89 11.72 -11.93
N TYR A 46 -6.01 11.57 -11.24
CA TYR A 46 -7.34 11.44 -11.82
C TYR A 46 -8.37 12.18 -10.93
N ASP A 47 -9.61 12.30 -11.39
CA ASP A 47 -10.65 13.11 -10.75
C ASP A 47 -10.75 12.87 -9.23
N VAL A 48 -10.39 13.89 -8.44
CA VAL A 48 -10.43 13.88 -6.98
C VAL A 48 -11.84 13.67 -6.45
N LYS A 49 -12.87 14.16 -7.15
CA LYS A 49 -14.29 13.96 -6.75
C LYS A 49 -14.66 12.48 -6.70
N LEU A 50 -14.06 11.67 -7.59
CA LEU A 50 -14.26 10.22 -7.58
C LEU A 50 -13.64 9.60 -6.32
N LYS A 51 -12.46 10.06 -5.89
CA LYS A 51 -11.82 9.64 -4.63
C LYS A 51 -12.68 10.02 -3.43
N GLU A 52 -13.14 11.25 -3.38
CA GLU A 52 -14.01 11.76 -2.31
C GLU A 52 -15.34 11.00 -2.22
N SER A 53 -15.99 10.71 -3.35
CA SER A 53 -17.24 9.93 -3.37
C SER A 53 -17.08 8.53 -2.77
N ARG A 54 -15.93 7.90 -2.93
CA ARG A 54 -15.59 6.62 -2.30
C ARG A 54 -15.43 6.77 -0.79
N LEU A 55 -14.73 7.83 -0.35
CA LEU A 55 -14.53 8.12 1.07
C LEU A 55 -15.84 8.44 1.80
N VAL A 56 -16.77 9.15 1.17
CA VAL A 56 -18.09 9.41 1.74
C VAL A 56 -18.77 8.10 2.15
N LYS A 57 -18.72 7.08 1.29
CA LYS A 57 -19.31 5.76 1.58
C LYS A 57 -18.58 5.03 2.71
N LEU A 58 -17.26 5.14 2.80
CA LEU A 58 -16.47 4.50 3.85
C LEU A 58 -16.67 5.17 5.22
N ARG A 59 -16.85 6.48 5.24
CA ARG A 59 -17.10 7.25 6.48
C ARG A 59 -18.43 6.93 7.16
N LEU A 60 -19.33 6.21 6.50
CA LEU A 60 -20.55 5.69 7.12
C LEU A 60 -20.29 4.57 8.13
N TYR A 61 -19.11 3.97 8.10
CA TYR A 61 -18.72 2.91 9.03
C TYR A 61 -18.01 3.53 10.26
N PRO A 62 -18.50 3.32 11.50
CA PRO A 62 -17.93 3.94 12.71
C PRO A 62 -16.50 3.46 13.03
N ASN A 63 -16.11 2.31 12.50
CA ASN A 63 -14.79 1.69 12.65
C ASN A 63 -13.83 2.01 11.49
N PHE A 64 -14.15 3.01 10.66
CA PHE A 64 -13.28 3.55 9.62
C PHE A 64 -12.72 4.91 10.01
N VAL A 65 -11.40 5.06 9.89
CA VAL A 65 -10.68 6.33 10.07
C VAL A 65 -9.95 6.67 8.80
N PHE A 66 -10.17 7.87 8.27
CA PHE A 66 -9.46 8.39 7.10
C PHE A 66 -8.40 9.43 7.52
N LEU A 67 -7.19 9.26 7.02
CA LEU A 67 -6.08 10.18 7.20
C LEU A 67 -5.61 10.67 5.83
N LYS A 68 -5.72 11.96 5.57
CA LYS A 68 -5.13 12.58 4.38
C LYS A 68 -3.65 12.83 4.65
N GLY A 69 -2.77 12.22 3.84
CA GLY A 69 -1.32 12.42 3.98
C GLY A 69 -0.53 11.70 2.89
N ASP A 70 0.72 12.11 2.73
CA ASP A 70 1.64 11.53 1.77
C ASP A 70 2.58 10.55 2.47
N LEU A 71 2.77 9.38 1.87
CA LEU A 71 3.67 8.35 2.41
C LEU A 71 5.16 8.74 2.26
N ALA A 72 5.47 9.69 1.39
CA ALA A 72 6.81 10.25 1.30
C ALA A 72 7.16 11.14 2.53
N ASP A 73 6.17 11.58 3.30
CA ASP A 73 6.39 12.24 4.60
C ASP A 73 6.63 11.19 5.69
N LYS A 74 7.90 11.01 6.05
CA LYS A 74 8.34 10.07 7.09
C LYS A 74 7.62 10.33 8.41
N SER A 75 7.53 11.59 8.83
CA SER A 75 6.96 11.95 10.13
C SER A 75 5.47 11.65 10.22
N PHE A 76 4.76 11.80 9.10
CA PHE A 76 3.36 11.42 9.00
C PHE A 76 3.19 9.90 9.15
N VAL A 77 3.99 9.11 8.44
CA VAL A 77 3.91 7.63 8.52
C VAL A 77 4.24 7.14 9.93
N GLU A 78 5.31 7.64 10.54
CA GLU A 78 5.69 7.30 11.92
C GLU A 78 4.57 7.59 12.92
N LYS A 79 3.93 8.76 12.82
CA LYS A 79 2.77 9.12 13.66
C LYS A 79 1.60 8.15 13.48
N VAL A 80 1.30 7.73 12.25
CA VAL A 80 0.23 6.77 11.98
C VAL A 80 0.51 5.43 12.64
N PHE A 81 1.72 4.89 12.49
CA PHE A 81 2.08 3.61 13.10
C PHE A 81 2.05 3.70 14.63
N THR A 82 2.59 4.77 15.22
CA THR A 82 2.59 4.97 16.68
C THR A 82 1.18 5.12 17.24
N GLN A 83 0.31 5.90 16.58
CA GLN A 83 -1.03 6.20 17.06
C GLN A 83 -2.01 5.02 16.93
N TYR A 84 -1.91 4.27 15.85
CA TYR A 84 -2.92 3.25 15.52
C TYR A 84 -2.44 1.81 15.69
N SER A 85 -1.15 1.59 15.80
CA SER A 85 -0.51 0.28 16.02
C SER A 85 -1.12 -0.84 15.16
N PRO A 86 -1.10 -0.74 13.82
CA PRO A 86 -1.78 -1.69 12.95
C PRO A 86 -1.15 -3.08 13.03
N GLN A 87 -1.98 -4.12 13.20
CA GLN A 87 -1.52 -5.51 13.12
C GLN A 87 -1.36 -6.02 11.69
N LEU A 88 -2.12 -5.44 10.76
CA LEU A 88 -2.06 -5.81 9.34
C LEU A 88 -1.90 -4.55 8.51
N VAL A 89 -1.11 -4.63 7.44
CA VAL A 89 -0.89 -3.53 6.50
C VAL A 89 -1.19 -4.00 5.09
N VAL A 90 -2.05 -3.27 4.38
CA VAL A 90 -2.35 -3.47 2.96
C VAL A 90 -1.89 -2.22 2.21
N HIS A 91 -0.75 -2.33 1.53
CA HIS A 91 -0.14 -1.19 0.83
C HIS A 91 -0.54 -1.20 -0.65
N LEU A 92 -1.50 -0.32 -0.99
CA LEU A 92 -1.99 -0.14 -2.35
C LEU A 92 -1.71 1.26 -2.91
N ALA A 93 -1.22 2.19 -2.07
CA ALA A 93 -0.82 3.51 -2.53
C ALA A 93 0.39 3.41 -3.46
N ALA A 94 0.26 3.99 -4.62
CA ALA A 94 1.34 4.11 -5.60
C ALA A 94 0.97 5.16 -6.65
N GLN A 95 1.98 5.79 -7.23
CA GLN A 95 1.80 6.42 -8.52
C GLN A 95 1.71 5.31 -9.56
N ALA A 96 0.54 5.14 -10.16
CA ALA A 96 0.26 4.10 -11.17
C ALA A 96 0.42 4.63 -12.59
N GLY A 97 0.48 3.71 -13.55
CA GLY A 97 0.51 4.04 -14.99
C GLY A 97 1.91 4.08 -15.58
N VAL A 98 2.21 3.17 -16.51
CA VAL A 98 3.53 3.07 -17.16
C VAL A 98 3.88 4.34 -17.92
N ARG A 99 2.92 4.87 -18.71
CA ARG A 99 3.18 6.03 -19.60
C ARG A 99 3.45 7.32 -18.83
N TYR A 100 2.76 7.54 -17.73
CA TYR A 100 2.93 8.76 -16.93
C TYR A 100 4.29 8.81 -16.24
N SER A 101 4.98 7.67 -16.06
CA SER A 101 6.34 7.64 -15.52
C SER A 101 7.38 8.29 -16.46
N LEU A 102 7.03 8.49 -17.72
CA LEU A 102 7.86 9.24 -18.69
C LEU A 102 7.66 10.76 -18.56
N VAL A 103 6.52 11.19 -18.03
CA VAL A 103 6.15 12.62 -17.92
C VAL A 103 6.52 13.17 -16.55
N ASN A 104 6.27 12.40 -15.49
CA ASN A 104 6.53 12.81 -14.11
C ASN A 104 7.24 11.68 -13.33
N PRO A 105 8.55 11.45 -13.58
CA PRO A 105 9.31 10.38 -12.93
C PRO A 105 9.44 10.57 -11.41
N ASP A 106 9.54 11.82 -10.93
CA ASP A 106 9.71 12.14 -9.50
C ASP A 106 8.55 11.62 -8.64
N ALA A 107 7.31 11.65 -9.17
CA ALA A 107 6.16 11.11 -8.48
C ALA A 107 6.28 9.60 -8.22
N TYR A 108 6.97 8.86 -9.13
CA TYR A 108 7.19 7.42 -8.98
C TYR A 108 8.28 7.11 -7.94
N ILE A 109 9.36 7.89 -7.93
CA ILE A 109 10.41 7.74 -6.92
C ILE A 109 9.83 8.06 -5.54
N SER A 110 9.18 9.22 -5.41
CA SER A 110 8.61 9.69 -4.14
C SER A 110 7.56 8.70 -3.60
N SER A 111 6.52 8.39 -4.39
CA SER A 111 5.42 7.55 -3.90
C SER A 111 5.79 6.08 -3.80
N ASN A 112 6.45 5.51 -4.85
CA ASN A 112 6.62 4.07 -4.96
C ASN A 112 7.87 3.56 -4.24
N LEU A 113 8.95 4.34 -4.17
CA LEU A 113 10.17 3.92 -3.46
C LEU A 113 10.21 4.50 -2.05
N VAL A 114 10.20 5.83 -1.93
CA VAL A 114 10.32 6.48 -0.62
C VAL A 114 9.10 6.16 0.25
N GLY A 115 7.89 6.29 -0.29
CA GLY A 115 6.66 5.96 0.44
C GLY A 115 6.61 4.50 0.88
N PHE A 116 7.00 3.55 0.02
CA PHE A 116 7.05 2.14 0.39
C PHE A 116 8.12 1.84 1.44
N PHE A 117 9.30 2.47 1.33
CA PHE A 117 10.35 2.37 2.34
C PHE A 117 9.85 2.83 3.72
N HIS A 118 9.13 3.94 3.82
CA HIS A 118 8.56 4.40 5.09
C HIS A 118 7.53 3.41 5.67
N ILE A 119 6.74 2.74 4.82
CA ILE A 119 5.84 1.67 5.28
C ILE A 119 6.62 0.48 5.84
N LEU A 120 7.70 0.06 5.19
CA LEU A 120 8.56 -1.02 5.69
C LEU A 120 9.19 -0.65 7.04
N GLU A 121 9.71 0.58 7.17
CA GLU A 121 10.27 1.08 8.44
C GLU A 121 9.19 1.16 9.54
N GLY A 122 7.99 1.63 9.21
CA GLY A 122 6.87 1.62 10.15
C GLY A 122 6.54 0.20 10.64
N CYS A 123 6.51 -0.78 9.73
CA CYS A 123 6.31 -2.19 10.10
C CYS A 123 7.43 -2.72 11.01
N ARG A 124 8.70 -2.39 10.68
CA ARG A 124 9.87 -2.83 11.44
C ARG A 124 9.85 -2.31 12.87
N HIS A 125 9.61 -1.01 13.03
CA HIS A 125 9.70 -0.36 14.34
C HIS A 125 8.48 -0.58 15.25
N LEU A 126 7.35 -1.08 14.72
CA LEU A 126 6.13 -1.22 15.50
C LEU A 126 6.30 -2.17 16.69
N LYS A 127 7.09 -3.23 16.56
CA LYS A 127 7.37 -4.16 17.65
C LYS A 127 8.04 -3.45 18.84
N GLU A 128 8.93 -2.49 18.55
CA GLU A 128 9.65 -1.73 19.58
C GLU A 128 8.74 -0.68 20.25
N THR A 129 7.85 -0.05 19.48
CA THR A 129 7.02 1.06 19.93
C THR A 129 5.68 0.64 20.53
N ALA A 130 5.09 -0.45 20.05
CA ALA A 130 3.75 -0.93 20.46
C ALA A 130 3.77 -2.29 21.17
N GLY A 131 4.94 -2.94 21.30
CA GLY A 131 5.09 -4.24 21.94
C GLY A 131 4.57 -5.44 21.14
N HIS A 132 4.13 -5.22 19.89
CA HIS A 132 3.73 -6.28 18.96
C HIS A 132 4.21 -5.96 17.54
N PRO A 133 4.56 -6.97 16.73
CA PRO A 133 4.93 -6.79 15.33
C PRO A 133 3.69 -6.55 14.46
N VAL A 134 3.91 -6.07 13.24
CA VAL A 134 2.96 -6.25 12.13
C VAL A 134 2.93 -7.75 11.78
N GLU A 135 1.75 -8.36 11.85
CA GLU A 135 1.58 -9.80 11.59
C GLU A 135 1.69 -10.14 10.11
N HIS A 136 1.25 -9.22 9.26
CA HIS A 136 1.29 -9.41 7.80
C HIS A 136 1.26 -8.08 7.05
N LEU A 137 2.17 -7.95 6.08
CA LEU A 137 2.19 -6.90 5.08
C LEU A 137 1.82 -7.48 3.71
N VAL A 138 0.76 -6.97 3.11
CA VAL A 138 0.40 -7.25 1.71
C VAL A 138 0.64 -5.98 0.90
N TYR A 139 1.31 -6.08 -0.23
CA TYR A 139 1.54 -4.95 -1.13
C TYR A 139 1.29 -5.34 -2.59
N ALA A 140 0.90 -4.36 -3.39
CA ALA A 140 0.65 -4.58 -4.81
C ALA A 140 1.96 -4.48 -5.60
N SER A 141 2.36 -5.55 -6.28
CA SER A 141 3.30 -5.50 -7.39
C SER A 141 2.57 -5.18 -8.70
N SER A 142 3.13 -5.54 -9.84
CA SER A 142 2.55 -5.28 -11.15
C SER A 142 3.05 -6.30 -12.18
N SER A 143 2.21 -6.68 -13.13
CA SER A 143 2.63 -7.45 -14.30
C SER A 143 3.70 -6.74 -15.16
N SER A 144 3.85 -5.43 -15.00
CA SER A 144 4.91 -4.66 -15.67
C SER A 144 6.33 -5.13 -15.31
N VAL A 145 6.51 -5.84 -14.18
CA VAL A 145 7.82 -6.38 -13.77
C VAL A 145 8.33 -7.46 -14.74
N TYR A 146 7.43 -8.12 -15.49
CA TYR A 146 7.81 -9.09 -16.51
C TYR A 146 8.50 -8.47 -17.75
N GLY A 147 8.47 -7.14 -17.89
CA GLY A 147 9.19 -6.43 -18.96
C GLY A 147 8.80 -6.91 -20.37
N ASN A 148 9.79 -7.30 -21.15
CA ASN A 148 9.60 -7.80 -22.52
C ASN A 148 9.35 -9.33 -22.60
N ASN A 149 8.94 -9.97 -21.52
CA ASN A 149 8.61 -11.40 -21.58
C ASN A 149 7.48 -11.64 -22.60
N ARG A 150 7.73 -12.55 -23.54
CA ARG A 150 6.76 -12.91 -24.61
C ARG A 150 5.96 -14.18 -24.32
N LYS A 151 6.31 -14.88 -23.24
CA LYS A 151 5.59 -16.07 -22.80
C LYS A 151 4.21 -15.69 -22.24
N LEU A 152 3.18 -16.39 -22.67
CA LEU A 152 1.81 -16.24 -22.20
C LEU A 152 1.23 -17.63 -21.84
N PRO A 153 0.54 -17.74 -20.69
CA PRO A 153 0.45 -16.76 -19.60
C PRO A 153 1.80 -16.55 -18.88
N TYR A 154 1.97 -15.43 -18.21
CA TYR A 154 3.11 -15.22 -17.32
C TYR A 154 3.10 -16.24 -16.18
N SER A 155 4.28 -16.62 -15.70
CA SER A 155 4.46 -17.52 -14.58
C SER A 155 5.30 -16.85 -13.50
N VAL A 156 5.04 -17.18 -12.23
CA VAL A 156 5.84 -16.67 -11.09
C VAL A 156 7.30 -17.11 -11.14
N GLY A 157 7.63 -18.14 -11.91
CA GLY A 157 9.00 -18.59 -12.15
C GLY A 157 9.71 -17.89 -13.31
N ASP A 158 9.02 -17.00 -14.04
CA ASP A 158 9.64 -16.29 -15.16
C ASP A 158 10.58 -15.19 -14.64
N PRO A 159 11.71 -14.90 -15.33
CA PRO A 159 12.63 -13.85 -14.91
C PRO A 159 11.97 -12.47 -14.99
N VAL A 160 12.26 -11.63 -13.99
CA VAL A 160 11.71 -10.27 -13.85
C VAL A 160 12.80 -9.22 -13.62
N ASP A 161 14.00 -9.46 -14.18
CA ASP A 161 15.20 -8.65 -13.89
C ASP A 161 15.41 -7.51 -14.89
N HIS A 162 14.57 -7.42 -15.94
CA HIS A 162 14.69 -6.47 -17.02
C HIS A 162 13.40 -5.65 -17.22
N PRO A 163 13.00 -4.81 -16.23
CA PRO A 163 11.85 -3.92 -16.37
C PRO A 163 12.11 -2.91 -17.51
N VAL A 164 11.07 -2.61 -18.30
CA VAL A 164 11.16 -1.73 -19.46
C VAL A 164 10.52 -0.35 -19.23
N SER A 165 10.21 0.00 -18.00
CA SER A 165 9.72 1.33 -17.63
C SER A 165 10.15 1.67 -16.20
N LEU A 166 10.21 2.97 -15.88
CA LEU A 166 10.50 3.42 -14.52
C LEU A 166 9.44 2.90 -13.54
N TYR A 167 8.16 2.91 -13.91
CA TYR A 167 7.10 2.31 -13.09
C TYR A 167 7.40 0.83 -12.77
N ALA A 168 7.75 0.03 -13.78
CA ALA A 168 8.09 -1.37 -13.56
C ALA A 168 9.31 -1.53 -12.66
N ALA A 169 10.34 -0.70 -12.85
CA ALA A 169 11.54 -0.70 -12.00
C ALA A 169 11.20 -0.38 -10.55
N THR A 170 10.33 0.62 -10.28
CA THR A 170 9.90 0.92 -8.90
C THR A 170 9.13 -0.25 -8.28
N LYS A 171 8.26 -0.94 -9.04
CA LYS A 171 7.52 -2.09 -8.53
C LYS A 171 8.43 -3.29 -8.26
N LYS A 172 9.40 -3.55 -9.14
CA LYS A 172 10.42 -4.59 -8.88
C LYS A 172 11.27 -4.25 -7.65
N SER A 173 11.64 -2.98 -7.47
CA SER A 173 12.35 -2.53 -6.27
C SER A 173 11.55 -2.78 -4.99
N ASN A 174 10.21 -2.60 -5.02
CA ASN A 174 9.37 -2.94 -3.86
C ASN A 174 9.48 -4.42 -3.50
N GLU A 175 9.47 -5.34 -4.47
CA GLU A 175 9.65 -6.78 -4.23
C GLU A 175 11.00 -7.06 -3.56
N LEU A 176 12.09 -6.46 -4.07
CA LEU A 176 13.44 -6.65 -3.54
C LEU A 176 13.57 -6.08 -2.12
N MET A 177 13.04 -4.88 -1.86
CA MET A 177 13.04 -4.27 -0.52
C MET A 177 12.23 -5.12 0.46
N ALA A 178 11.02 -5.53 0.10
CA ALA A 178 10.20 -6.37 0.98
C ALA A 178 10.88 -7.72 1.27
N HIS A 179 11.51 -8.34 0.28
CA HIS A 179 12.28 -9.58 0.50
C HIS A 179 13.42 -9.36 1.48
N ALA A 180 14.23 -8.31 1.28
CA ALA A 180 15.33 -7.98 2.17
C ALA A 180 14.85 -7.77 3.62
N TYR A 181 13.79 -6.97 3.81
CA TYR A 181 13.20 -6.73 5.14
C TYR A 181 12.68 -8.01 5.80
N SER A 182 12.06 -8.91 5.03
CA SER A 182 11.57 -10.19 5.56
C SER A 182 12.67 -11.15 5.98
N LYS A 183 13.92 -10.88 5.59
CA LYS A 183 15.10 -11.71 6.00
C LYS A 183 15.87 -11.06 7.15
N LEU A 184 15.82 -9.74 7.26
CA LEU A 184 16.60 -8.99 8.25
C LEU A 184 15.83 -8.78 9.56
N TYR A 185 14.50 -8.69 9.48
CA TYR A 185 13.62 -8.33 10.60
C TYR A 185 12.44 -9.31 10.74
#